data_14e704fdb38fe4095255edbd00103ed2
#
_entry.id   14e704fdb38fe4095255edbd00103ed2
#
_cell.length_a   1.000
_cell.length_b   1.000
_cell.length_c   1.000
_cell.angle_alpha   90.00
_cell.angle_beta   90.00
_cell.angle_gamma   90.00
#
_symmetry.space_group_name_H-M   'P 1'
#
loop_
_entity.id
_entity.type
_entity.pdbx_description
1 polymer ?
#
loop_
_entity_poly.entity_id
_entity_poly.type
_entity_poly.pdbx_seq_one_letter_code
_entity_poly.pdbx_strand_id
1 'polypeptide(L)'
;MTDALSLKGVSKKYKDVDALRSVSIDVAEGETLGIVGPSGAGKSTMLRIIDLIEEPTDGEVFIHGNKMVVSGKKADLARRAIGMVLQKPVVLNRSVANNLAYALMIRGWDEDKAARKVDTELIRLGLYERRKKNAKTLSGGEMQRLCFARATIHEPEILLLDEFAANLDPTNVALLEEQVKGYMEQDATRTAVVVTHNMFQARRMCDRVALMWDGEIIEVADRTDFFENPKDERTAAFVKGETVY
;
A
#
# COMPACT_ATOMS: atom_id res chain seq x y z
N MET A 1 17.30 0.04 14.52
CA MET A 1 16.61 -0.39 13.29
C MET A 1 16.68 0.79 12.34
N THR A 2 16.88 0.56 11.08
CA THR A 2 16.86 1.59 10.04
C THR A 2 15.41 1.78 9.59
N ASP A 3 15.01 3.05 9.38
CA ASP A 3 13.68 3.34 8.87
C ASP A 3 13.66 3.17 7.34
N ALA A 4 12.74 2.35 6.84
CA ALA A 4 12.48 2.24 5.41
C ALA A 4 11.80 3.50 4.88
N LEU A 5 10.93 4.09 5.70
CA LEU A 5 10.14 5.27 5.37
C LEU A 5 10.01 6.20 6.57
N SER A 6 10.13 7.52 6.36
CA SER A 6 9.86 8.53 7.38
C SER A 6 9.17 9.74 6.78
N LEU A 7 8.11 10.19 7.41
CA LEU A 7 7.45 11.46 7.16
C LEU A 7 7.78 12.42 8.32
N LYS A 8 8.20 13.65 8.03
CA LYS A 8 8.53 14.66 9.05
C LYS A 8 7.76 15.93 8.79
N GLY A 9 6.75 16.20 9.62
CA GLY A 9 5.91 17.38 9.56
C GLY A 9 5.16 17.56 8.25
N VAL A 10 4.82 16.45 7.57
CA VAL A 10 4.22 16.48 6.23
C VAL A 10 2.82 17.08 6.29
N SER A 11 2.62 18.15 5.54
CA SER A 11 1.32 18.81 5.37
C SER A 11 0.92 18.80 3.90
N LYS A 12 -0.39 18.71 3.63
CA LYS A 12 -0.93 18.81 2.28
C LYS A 12 -2.21 19.63 2.27
N LYS A 13 -2.20 20.68 1.47
CA LYS A 13 -3.36 21.54 1.26
C LYS A 13 -3.83 21.48 -0.18
N TYR A 14 -5.13 21.28 -0.38
CA TYR A 14 -5.81 21.39 -1.67
C TYR A 14 -6.77 22.58 -1.61
N LYS A 15 -6.43 23.66 -2.28
CA LYS A 15 -7.19 24.93 -2.22
C LYS A 15 -7.48 25.32 -0.76
N ASP A 16 -8.71 25.09 -0.29
CA ASP A 16 -9.15 25.44 1.06
C ASP A 16 -9.22 24.27 2.04
N VAL A 17 -8.82 23.06 1.60
CA VAL A 17 -8.88 21.84 2.43
C VAL A 17 -7.48 21.39 2.84
N ASP A 18 -7.24 21.35 4.14
CA ASP A 18 -6.03 20.76 4.72
C ASP A 18 -6.23 19.24 4.83
N ALA A 19 -5.69 18.52 3.84
CA ALA A 19 -5.81 17.06 3.77
C ALA A 19 -4.82 16.35 4.71
N LEU A 20 -3.66 16.95 4.98
CA LEU A 20 -2.68 16.50 5.97
C LEU A 20 -2.19 17.71 6.77
N ARG A 21 -2.01 17.51 8.08
CA ARG A 21 -1.61 18.55 9.03
C ARG A 21 -0.41 18.06 9.86
N SER A 22 0.79 18.43 9.43
CA SER A 22 2.06 18.14 10.12
C SER A 22 2.25 16.66 10.51
N VAL A 23 1.92 15.75 9.62
CA VAL A 23 2.02 14.30 9.83
C VAL A 23 3.49 13.91 9.99
N SER A 24 3.81 13.26 11.11
CA SER A 24 5.14 12.67 11.36
C SER A 24 4.95 11.21 11.76
N ILE A 25 5.60 10.29 11.02
CA ILE A 25 5.55 8.86 11.27
C ILE A 25 6.77 8.17 10.64
N ASP A 26 7.34 7.22 11.37
CA ASP A 26 8.44 6.39 10.90
C ASP A 26 7.96 4.95 10.76
N VAL A 27 8.43 4.26 9.71
CA VAL A 27 8.17 2.84 9.44
C VAL A 27 9.51 2.14 9.33
N ALA A 28 9.74 1.18 10.22
CA ALA A 28 10.99 0.43 10.24
C ALA A 28 11.09 -0.55 9.05
N GLU A 29 12.30 -0.92 8.66
CA GLU A 29 12.50 -2.01 7.71
C GLU A 29 11.90 -3.32 8.26
N GLY A 30 11.18 -4.04 7.41
CA GLY A 30 10.50 -5.29 7.76
C GLY A 30 9.15 -5.10 8.47
N GLU A 31 8.75 -3.86 8.75
CA GLU A 31 7.49 -3.57 9.45
C GLU A 31 6.29 -3.52 8.49
N THR A 32 5.16 -4.01 8.96
CA THR A 32 3.85 -3.72 8.37
C THR A 32 3.10 -2.72 9.25
N LEU A 33 3.04 -1.46 8.82
CA LEU A 33 2.31 -0.39 9.49
C LEU A 33 0.88 -0.29 8.95
N GLY A 34 -0.11 -0.39 9.84
CA GLY A 34 -1.51 -0.13 9.54
C GLY A 34 -1.87 1.35 9.75
N ILE A 35 -2.57 1.95 8.79
CA ILE A 35 -3.16 3.28 8.94
C ILE A 35 -4.68 3.13 8.89
N VAL A 36 -5.32 3.38 10.01
CA VAL A 36 -6.79 3.32 10.14
C VAL A 36 -7.36 4.70 10.39
N GLY A 37 -8.65 4.86 10.21
CA GLY A 37 -9.34 6.14 10.47
C GLY A 37 -10.53 6.34 9.53
N PRO A 38 -11.37 7.35 9.80
CA PRO A 38 -12.57 7.62 9.02
C PRO A 38 -12.29 7.96 7.56
N SER A 39 -13.34 7.91 6.73
CA SER A 39 -13.25 8.37 5.35
C SER A 39 -12.93 9.87 5.33
N GLY A 40 -12.05 10.29 4.42
CA GLY A 40 -11.61 11.68 4.34
C GLY A 40 -10.50 12.08 5.33
N ALA A 41 -10.04 11.21 6.23
CA ALA A 41 -8.99 11.52 7.20
C ALA A 41 -7.60 11.83 6.59
N GLY A 42 -7.40 11.68 5.27
CA GLY A 42 -6.13 11.97 4.59
C GLY A 42 -5.30 10.73 4.23
N LYS A 43 -5.75 9.52 4.56
CA LYS A 43 -4.98 8.27 4.39
C LYS A 43 -4.45 8.05 2.97
N SER A 44 -5.31 8.13 1.96
CA SER A 44 -4.90 7.96 0.54
C SER A 44 -4.02 9.12 0.05
N THR A 45 -4.20 10.33 0.59
CA THR A 45 -3.30 11.46 0.30
C THR A 45 -1.90 11.19 0.83
N MET A 46 -1.80 10.65 2.04
CA MET A 46 -0.52 10.25 2.63
C MET A 46 0.17 9.17 1.76
N LEU A 47 -0.56 8.13 1.32
CA LEU A 47 0.02 7.11 0.44
C LEU A 47 0.52 7.68 -0.90
N ARG A 48 -0.19 8.64 -1.51
CA ARG A 48 0.26 9.28 -2.76
C ARG A 48 1.52 10.11 -2.58
N ILE A 49 1.69 10.72 -1.42
CA ILE A 49 2.92 11.45 -1.06
C ILE A 49 4.08 10.47 -0.85
N ILE A 50 3.85 9.34 -0.17
CA ILE A 50 4.85 8.28 0.02
C ILE A 50 5.27 7.67 -1.33
N ASP A 51 4.32 7.43 -2.23
CA ASP A 51 4.59 6.92 -3.60
C ASP A 51 5.22 7.98 -4.52
N LEU A 52 5.50 9.17 -3.98
CA LEU A 52 6.09 10.30 -4.71
C LEU A 52 5.28 10.72 -5.97
N ILE A 53 3.99 10.43 -6.00
CA ILE A 53 3.06 10.90 -7.05
C ILE A 53 2.65 12.33 -6.76
N GLU A 54 2.56 12.69 -5.48
CA GLU A 54 2.08 13.97 -5.02
C GLU A 54 3.08 14.64 -4.10
N GLU A 55 3.35 15.93 -4.33
CA GLU A 55 4.27 16.71 -3.51
C GLU A 55 3.57 17.22 -2.25
N PRO A 56 4.18 17.11 -1.05
CA PRO A 56 3.66 17.75 0.14
C PRO A 56 3.70 19.28 -0.03
N THR A 57 2.79 19.99 0.66
CA THR A 57 2.82 21.47 0.72
C THR A 57 3.93 21.93 1.66
N ASP A 58 4.19 21.16 2.73
CA ASP A 58 5.26 21.39 3.69
C ASP A 58 5.72 20.07 4.30
N GLY A 59 6.89 20.06 4.94
CA GLY A 59 7.50 18.88 5.53
C GLY A 59 8.35 18.07 4.55
N GLU A 60 8.79 16.90 4.99
CA GLU A 60 9.79 16.12 4.28
C GLU A 60 9.44 14.62 4.28
N VAL A 61 9.75 13.95 3.16
CA VAL A 61 9.63 12.49 3.00
C VAL A 61 11.03 11.90 2.88
N PHE A 62 11.30 10.83 3.61
CA PHE A 62 12.55 10.09 3.53
C PHE A 62 12.26 8.63 3.18
N ILE A 63 13.06 8.07 2.28
CA ILE A 63 13.08 6.64 1.96
C ILE A 63 14.52 6.15 2.19
N HIS A 64 14.67 5.15 3.04
CA HIS A 64 15.98 4.65 3.50
C HIS A 64 16.92 5.79 3.92
N GLY A 65 16.41 6.72 4.74
CA GLY A 65 17.16 7.88 5.24
C GLY A 65 17.47 8.96 4.21
N ASN A 66 17.10 8.78 2.96
CA ASN A 66 17.31 9.75 1.90
C ASN A 66 16.09 10.66 1.74
N LYS A 67 16.28 11.97 1.84
CA LYS A 67 15.22 12.94 1.51
C LYS A 67 14.80 12.82 0.05
N MET A 68 13.48 12.72 -0.16
CA MET A 68 12.85 12.57 -1.48
C MET A 68 12.26 13.89 -1.95
N VAL A 69 12.22 14.03 -3.27
CA VAL A 69 11.48 15.05 -4.01
C VAL A 69 10.64 14.33 -5.07
N VAL A 70 9.51 14.88 -5.46
CA VAL A 70 8.57 14.21 -6.37
C VAL A 70 9.06 14.13 -7.81
N SER A 71 10.08 14.90 -8.19
CA SER A 71 10.57 14.99 -9.57
C SER A 71 12.06 14.65 -9.71
N GLY A 72 12.46 14.25 -10.93
CA GLY A 72 13.84 13.97 -11.29
C GLY A 72 14.27 12.52 -11.08
N LYS A 73 15.49 12.19 -11.51
CA LYS A 73 16.03 10.82 -11.53
C LYS A 73 16.00 10.11 -10.17
N LYS A 74 16.18 10.86 -9.08
CA LYS A 74 16.15 10.31 -7.71
C LYS A 74 14.75 9.81 -7.35
N ALA A 75 13.70 10.57 -7.70
CA ALA A 75 12.31 10.15 -7.52
C ALA A 75 11.97 8.92 -8.38
N ASP A 76 12.42 8.89 -9.63
CA ASP A 76 12.17 7.77 -10.54
C ASP A 76 12.82 6.46 -10.03
N LEU A 77 14.00 6.56 -9.44
CA LEU A 77 14.66 5.42 -8.80
C LEU A 77 13.93 4.97 -7.54
N ALA A 78 13.53 5.91 -6.67
CA ALA A 78 12.78 5.59 -5.45
C ALA A 78 11.42 4.94 -5.76
N ARG A 79 10.68 5.44 -6.76
CA ARG A 79 9.41 4.80 -7.20
C ARG A 79 9.58 3.36 -7.70
N ARG A 80 10.79 2.96 -8.14
CA ARG A 80 11.04 1.58 -8.53
C ARG A 80 11.11 0.64 -7.33
N ALA A 81 11.46 1.16 -6.15
CA ALA A 81 11.47 0.41 -4.90
C ALA A 81 10.07 0.35 -4.24
N ILE A 82 9.07 1.04 -4.80
CA ILE A 82 7.71 1.10 -4.27
C ILE A 82 6.76 0.35 -5.19
N GLY A 83 5.89 -0.48 -4.61
CA GLY A 83 4.73 -1.07 -5.25
C GLY A 83 3.46 -0.55 -4.60
N MET A 84 2.46 -0.13 -5.41
CA MET A 84 1.19 0.35 -4.87
C MET A 84 0.01 -0.44 -5.42
N VAL A 85 -0.89 -0.84 -4.52
CA VAL A 85 -2.18 -1.46 -4.83
C VAL A 85 -3.29 -0.51 -4.41
N LEU A 86 -4.11 -0.11 -5.36
CA LEU A 86 -5.21 0.84 -5.15
C LEU A 86 -6.49 0.12 -4.71
N GLN A 87 -7.37 0.84 -4.03
CA GLN A 87 -8.70 0.40 -3.60
C GLN A 87 -9.53 -0.13 -4.78
N LYS A 88 -9.57 0.62 -5.89
CA LYS A 88 -10.24 0.17 -7.12
C LYS A 88 -9.19 -0.44 -8.06
N PRO A 89 -9.37 -1.70 -8.48
CA PRO A 89 -8.45 -2.32 -9.42
C PRO A 89 -8.45 -1.59 -10.76
N VAL A 90 -7.28 -1.13 -11.18
CA VAL A 90 -7.09 -0.49 -12.47
C VAL A 90 -6.22 -1.38 -13.34
N VAL A 91 -6.80 -1.97 -14.38
CA VAL A 91 -6.09 -2.80 -15.35
C VAL A 91 -5.93 -2.08 -16.69
N LEU A 92 -4.81 -2.33 -17.34
CA LEU A 92 -4.58 -1.85 -18.70
C LEU A 92 -5.50 -2.61 -19.67
N ASN A 93 -5.97 -1.92 -20.72
CA ASN A 93 -6.75 -2.56 -21.79
C ASN A 93 -5.86 -3.44 -22.68
N ARG A 94 -5.30 -4.48 -22.07
CA ARG A 94 -4.36 -5.45 -22.66
C ARG A 94 -4.68 -6.84 -22.09
N SER A 95 -3.98 -7.86 -22.58
CA SER A 95 -4.09 -9.20 -22.01
C SER A 95 -3.64 -9.24 -20.54
N VAL A 96 -4.06 -10.27 -19.82
CA VAL A 96 -3.65 -10.52 -18.43
C VAL A 96 -2.13 -10.61 -18.34
N ALA A 97 -1.47 -11.36 -19.20
CA ALA A 97 0.00 -11.45 -19.25
C ALA A 97 0.66 -10.08 -19.51
N ASN A 98 0.12 -9.31 -20.47
CA ASN A 98 0.70 -8.01 -20.81
C ASN A 98 0.49 -6.94 -19.71
N ASN A 99 -0.47 -7.13 -18.79
CA ASN A 99 -0.57 -6.27 -17.60
C ASN A 99 0.62 -6.47 -16.66
N LEU A 100 1.10 -7.71 -16.49
CA LEU A 100 2.28 -7.99 -15.68
C LEU A 100 3.58 -7.66 -16.43
N ALA A 101 3.69 -8.08 -17.69
CA ALA A 101 4.87 -7.80 -18.51
C ALA A 101 5.18 -6.29 -18.57
N TYR A 102 4.15 -5.44 -18.68
CA TYR A 102 4.32 -4.00 -18.71
C TYR A 102 5.10 -3.45 -17.52
N ALA A 103 4.84 -3.97 -16.30
CA ALA A 103 5.53 -3.52 -15.09
C ALA A 103 7.04 -3.83 -15.11
N LEU A 104 7.44 -4.92 -15.77
CA LEU A 104 8.83 -5.31 -15.95
C LEU A 104 9.49 -4.55 -17.10
N MET A 105 8.79 -4.41 -18.23
CA MET A 105 9.31 -3.75 -19.43
C MET A 105 9.65 -2.28 -19.19
N ILE A 106 8.79 -1.52 -18.48
CA ILE A 106 9.08 -0.10 -18.15
C ILE A 106 10.28 0.06 -17.20
N ARG A 107 10.72 -1.04 -16.56
CA ARG A 107 11.91 -1.10 -15.71
C ARG A 107 13.14 -1.65 -16.41
N GLY A 108 13.04 -1.88 -17.75
CA GLY A 108 14.15 -2.30 -18.59
C GLY A 108 14.48 -3.80 -18.53
N TRP A 109 13.53 -4.63 -18.11
CA TRP A 109 13.73 -6.08 -18.14
C TRP A 109 13.81 -6.59 -19.57
N ASP A 110 14.66 -7.59 -19.79
CA ASP A 110 14.71 -8.37 -21.01
C ASP A 110 13.37 -9.10 -21.26
N GLU A 111 12.92 -9.14 -22.52
CA GLU A 111 11.61 -9.65 -22.89
C GLU A 111 11.43 -11.14 -22.51
N ASP A 112 12.43 -11.97 -22.77
CA ASP A 112 12.39 -13.41 -22.46
C ASP A 112 12.38 -13.67 -20.95
N LYS A 113 13.17 -12.90 -20.19
CA LYS A 113 13.17 -12.98 -18.72
C LYS A 113 11.84 -12.53 -18.15
N ALA A 114 11.30 -11.42 -18.67
CA ALA A 114 10.00 -10.90 -18.27
C ALA A 114 8.88 -11.92 -18.56
N ALA A 115 8.88 -12.54 -19.74
CA ALA A 115 7.88 -13.56 -20.10
C ALA A 115 7.90 -14.76 -19.14
N ARG A 116 9.08 -15.30 -18.82
CA ARG A 116 9.20 -16.41 -17.87
C ARG A 116 8.70 -16.04 -16.47
N LYS A 117 9.05 -14.85 -15.98
CA LYS A 117 8.58 -14.37 -14.66
C LYS A 117 7.08 -14.16 -14.64
N VAL A 118 6.51 -13.62 -15.73
CA VAL A 118 5.06 -13.45 -15.90
C VAL A 118 4.34 -14.79 -15.86
N ASP A 119 4.81 -15.80 -16.59
CA ASP A 119 4.20 -17.12 -16.61
C ASP A 119 4.21 -17.78 -15.22
N THR A 120 5.35 -17.70 -14.51
CA THR A 120 5.47 -18.19 -13.13
C THR A 120 4.47 -17.52 -12.21
N GLU A 121 4.36 -16.19 -12.29
CA GLU A 121 3.45 -15.42 -11.45
C GLU A 121 1.98 -15.72 -11.78
N LEU A 122 1.62 -15.86 -13.05
CA LEU A 122 0.27 -16.22 -13.46
C LEU A 122 -0.15 -17.62 -13.00
N ILE A 123 0.79 -18.58 -12.95
CA ILE A 123 0.55 -19.92 -12.38
C ILE A 123 0.26 -19.75 -10.88
N ARG A 124 1.07 -19.01 -10.13
CA ARG A 124 0.89 -18.75 -8.72
C ARG A 124 -0.47 -18.11 -8.39
N LEU A 125 -0.94 -17.22 -9.27
CA LEU A 125 -2.23 -16.54 -9.13
C LEU A 125 -3.43 -17.37 -9.56
N GLY A 126 -3.22 -18.54 -10.19
CA GLY A 126 -4.29 -19.33 -10.84
C GLY A 126 -4.92 -18.63 -12.05
N LEU A 127 -4.17 -17.75 -12.72
CA LEU A 127 -4.64 -16.97 -13.88
C LEU A 127 -3.96 -17.38 -15.19
N TYR A 128 -3.11 -18.41 -15.21
CA TYR A 128 -2.35 -18.82 -16.39
C TYR A 128 -3.22 -19.14 -17.59
N GLU A 129 -4.33 -19.86 -17.39
CA GLU A 129 -5.26 -20.20 -18.46
C GLU A 129 -5.97 -18.97 -19.07
N ARG A 130 -5.97 -17.85 -18.34
CA ARG A 130 -6.53 -16.58 -18.79
C ARG A 130 -5.49 -15.61 -19.34
N ARG A 131 -4.21 -16.01 -19.45
CA ARG A 131 -3.09 -15.11 -19.78
C ARG A 131 -3.27 -14.31 -21.08
N LYS A 132 -3.97 -14.89 -22.08
CA LYS A 132 -4.24 -14.24 -23.38
C LYS A 132 -5.55 -13.44 -23.40
N LYS A 133 -6.43 -13.57 -22.39
CA LYS A 133 -7.70 -12.83 -22.32
C LYS A 133 -7.45 -11.39 -21.95
N ASN A 134 -8.36 -10.50 -22.34
CA ASN A 134 -8.31 -9.10 -21.91
C ASN A 134 -8.54 -9.03 -20.39
N ALA A 135 -7.67 -8.29 -19.67
CA ALA A 135 -7.75 -8.18 -18.23
C ALA A 135 -9.06 -7.56 -17.71
N LYS A 136 -9.74 -6.75 -18.53
CA LYS A 136 -11.07 -6.19 -18.19
C LYS A 136 -12.18 -7.25 -18.10
N THR A 137 -11.95 -8.47 -18.56
CA THR A 137 -12.93 -9.57 -18.50
C THR A 137 -12.79 -10.42 -17.23
N LEU A 138 -11.84 -10.11 -16.37
CA LEU A 138 -11.65 -10.76 -15.09
C LEU A 138 -12.75 -10.37 -14.09
N SER A 139 -13.05 -11.26 -13.15
CA SER A 139 -13.87 -10.91 -11.97
C SER A 139 -13.17 -9.89 -11.09
N GLY A 140 -13.89 -9.23 -10.18
CA GLY A 140 -13.32 -8.24 -9.28
C GLY A 140 -12.15 -8.79 -8.46
N GLY A 141 -12.29 -9.97 -7.87
CA GLY A 141 -11.21 -10.62 -7.11
C GLY A 141 -10.01 -11.02 -7.98
N GLU A 142 -10.24 -11.57 -9.18
CA GLU A 142 -9.16 -11.88 -10.14
C GLU A 142 -8.42 -10.61 -10.57
N MET A 143 -9.16 -9.53 -10.80
CA MET A 143 -8.61 -8.23 -11.20
C MET A 143 -7.75 -7.63 -10.10
N GLN A 144 -8.21 -7.72 -8.83
CA GLN A 144 -7.46 -7.23 -7.69
C GLN A 144 -6.17 -8.04 -7.47
N ARG A 145 -6.22 -9.38 -7.58
CA ARG A 145 -5.03 -10.24 -7.54
C ARG A 145 -4.04 -9.90 -8.68
N LEU A 146 -4.54 -9.63 -9.88
CA LEU A 146 -3.70 -9.18 -10.99
C LEU A 146 -3.04 -7.81 -10.69
N CYS A 147 -3.77 -6.87 -10.08
CA CYS A 147 -3.22 -5.57 -9.68
C CYS A 147 -2.15 -5.73 -8.59
N PHE A 148 -2.37 -6.61 -7.60
CA PHE A 148 -1.37 -6.94 -6.60
C PHE A 148 -0.11 -7.54 -7.24
N ALA A 149 -0.27 -8.56 -8.08
CA ALA A 149 0.87 -9.17 -8.78
C ALA A 149 1.63 -8.16 -9.65
N ARG A 150 0.93 -7.25 -10.32
CA ARG A 150 1.57 -6.17 -11.10
C ARG A 150 2.38 -5.22 -10.22
N ALA A 151 1.89 -4.93 -9.00
CA ALA A 151 2.60 -4.09 -8.04
C ALA A 151 3.83 -4.78 -7.42
N THR A 152 3.85 -6.13 -7.37
CA THR A 152 4.89 -6.91 -6.68
C THR A 152 5.85 -7.66 -7.62
N ILE A 153 5.52 -7.84 -8.91
CA ILE A 153 6.31 -8.66 -9.84
C ILE A 153 7.76 -8.15 -10.05
N HIS A 154 7.99 -6.87 -9.83
CA HIS A 154 9.31 -6.25 -9.91
C HIS A 154 10.06 -6.23 -8.56
N GLU A 155 9.50 -6.90 -7.55
CA GLU A 155 10.08 -7.09 -6.21
C GLU A 155 10.38 -5.75 -5.49
N PRO A 156 9.38 -4.87 -5.28
CA PRO A 156 9.58 -3.64 -4.53
C PRO A 156 9.93 -3.91 -3.07
N GLU A 157 10.72 -3.03 -2.47
CA GLU A 157 11.10 -3.06 -1.06
C GLU A 157 9.98 -2.53 -0.15
N ILE A 158 9.18 -1.59 -0.66
CA ILE A 158 8.07 -0.96 0.05
C ILE A 158 6.76 -1.25 -0.70
N LEU A 159 5.76 -1.75 0.03
CA LEU A 159 4.44 -2.05 -0.50
C LEU A 159 3.39 -1.14 0.14
N LEU A 160 2.68 -0.38 -0.70
CA LEU A 160 1.58 0.50 -0.29
C LEU A 160 0.26 -0.14 -0.68
N LEU A 161 -0.61 -0.36 0.30
CA LEU A 161 -1.89 -1.05 0.13
C LEU A 161 -3.03 -0.11 0.55
N ASP A 162 -3.72 0.50 -0.45
CA ASP A 162 -4.84 1.41 -0.21
C ASP A 162 -6.17 0.64 -0.28
N GLU A 163 -6.74 0.31 0.86
CA GLU A 163 -8.01 -0.44 0.98
C GLU A 163 -8.11 -1.63 0.00
N PHE A 164 -7.00 -2.31 -0.20
CA PHE A 164 -6.71 -3.25 -1.30
C PHE A 164 -7.66 -4.46 -1.36
N ALA A 165 -8.38 -4.76 -0.28
CA ALA A 165 -9.35 -5.86 -0.21
C ALA A 165 -10.79 -5.36 -0.06
N ALA A 166 -11.04 -4.05 -0.18
CA ALA A 166 -12.39 -3.50 -0.13
C ALA A 166 -13.26 -4.02 -1.28
N ASN A 167 -14.54 -4.24 -1.00
CA ASN A 167 -15.54 -4.73 -1.97
C ASN A 167 -15.28 -6.15 -2.53
N LEU A 168 -14.41 -6.93 -1.90
CA LEU A 168 -14.24 -8.35 -2.21
C LEU A 168 -15.08 -9.22 -1.26
N ASP A 169 -15.51 -10.38 -1.75
CA ASP A 169 -16.09 -11.38 -0.88
C ASP A 169 -15.05 -11.97 0.08
N PRO A 170 -15.47 -12.58 1.22
CA PRO A 170 -14.53 -13.07 2.24
C PRO A 170 -13.47 -14.04 1.73
N THR A 171 -13.80 -14.87 0.74
CA THR A 171 -12.85 -15.83 0.16
C THR A 171 -11.74 -15.11 -0.60
N ASN A 172 -12.10 -14.13 -1.44
CA ASN A 172 -11.11 -13.32 -2.17
C ASN A 172 -10.30 -12.40 -1.23
N VAL A 173 -10.89 -11.90 -0.14
CA VAL A 173 -10.14 -11.18 0.91
C VAL A 173 -9.06 -12.07 1.51
N ALA A 174 -9.42 -13.28 1.98
CA ALA A 174 -8.48 -14.22 2.59
C ALA A 174 -7.35 -14.60 1.64
N LEU A 175 -7.67 -14.92 0.37
CA LEU A 175 -6.67 -15.23 -0.65
C LEU A 175 -5.70 -14.08 -0.89
N LEU A 176 -6.18 -12.85 -0.93
CA LEU A 176 -5.34 -11.69 -1.20
C LEU A 176 -4.47 -11.34 0.02
N GLU A 177 -5.01 -11.43 1.24
CA GLU A 177 -4.24 -11.27 2.49
C GLU A 177 -3.11 -12.32 2.58
N GLU A 178 -3.39 -13.59 2.22
CA GLU A 178 -2.38 -14.65 2.17
C GLU A 178 -1.29 -14.35 1.13
N GLN A 179 -1.64 -13.82 -0.03
CA GLN A 179 -0.67 -13.41 -1.05
C GLN A 179 0.22 -12.25 -0.57
N VAL A 180 -0.36 -11.26 0.12
CA VAL A 180 0.42 -10.16 0.73
C VAL A 180 1.37 -10.72 1.78
N LYS A 181 0.87 -11.54 2.70
CA LYS A 181 1.69 -12.18 3.74
C LYS A 181 2.83 -13.00 3.13
N GLY A 182 2.52 -13.88 2.18
CA GLY A 182 3.54 -14.69 1.51
C GLY A 182 4.56 -13.86 0.71
N TYR A 183 4.18 -12.66 0.23
CA TYR A 183 5.12 -11.74 -0.38
C TYR A 183 6.06 -11.11 0.66
N MET A 184 5.53 -10.65 1.80
CA MET A 184 6.33 -10.06 2.88
C MET A 184 7.31 -11.07 3.49
N GLU A 185 6.90 -12.31 3.69
CA GLU A 185 7.72 -13.38 4.27
C GLU A 185 8.91 -13.83 3.39
N GLN A 186 8.94 -13.51 2.09
CA GLN A 186 10.05 -13.86 1.21
C GLN A 186 11.34 -13.08 1.51
N ASP A 187 11.22 -11.91 2.12
CA ASP A 187 12.35 -11.06 2.49
C ASP A 187 11.99 -10.25 3.73
N ALA A 188 12.73 -10.47 4.82
CA ALA A 188 12.48 -9.84 6.11
C ALA A 188 12.70 -8.31 6.13
N THR A 189 13.29 -7.74 5.07
CA THR A 189 13.47 -6.28 4.93
C THR A 189 12.30 -5.60 4.24
N ARG A 190 11.38 -6.36 3.61
CA ARG A 190 10.21 -5.79 2.95
C ARG A 190 9.30 -5.09 3.94
N THR A 191 8.91 -3.89 3.60
CA THR A 191 8.10 -3.02 4.44
C THR A 191 6.75 -2.77 3.79
N ALA A 192 5.67 -2.72 4.58
CA ALA A 192 4.35 -2.41 4.05
C ALA A 192 3.65 -1.29 4.82
N VAL A 193 2.89 -0.46 4.10
CA VAL A 193 1.91 0.47 4.68
C VAL A 193 0.52 0.06 4.20
N VAL A 194 -0.33 -0.33 5.13
CA VAL A 194 -1.69 -0.84 4.88
C VAL A 194 -2.71 0.19 5.34
N VAL A 195 -3.37 0.86 4.40
CA VAL A 195 -4.53 1.69 4.69
C VAL A 195 -5.79 0.84 4.66
N THR A 196 -6.55 0.84 5.73
CA THR A 196 -7.82 0.10 5.81
C THR A 196 -8.79 0.73 6.80
N HIS A 197 -10.09 0.61 6.55
CA HIS A 197 -11.13 0.87 7.54
C HIS A 197 -11.60 -0.42 8.24
N ASN A 198 -11.06 -1.58 7.85
CA ASN A 198 -11.39 -2.87 8.47
C ASN A 198 -10.42 -3.17 9.62
N MET A 199 -10.91 -3.01 10.86
CA MET A 199 -10.13 -3.22 12.08
C MET A 199 -9.65 -4.67 12.23
N PHE A 200 -10.43 -5.64 11.77
CA PHE A 200 -10.00 -7.04 11.78
C PHE A 200 -8.84 -7.30 10.82
N GLN A 201 -8.82 -6.62 9.68
CA GLN A 201 -7.71 -6.69 8.73
C GLN A 201 -6.44 -6.07 9.34
N ALA A 202 -6.54 -4.86 9.91
CA ALA A 202 -5.42 -4.21 10.59
C ALA A 202 -4.85 -5.11 11.73
N ARG A 203 -5.74 -5.72 12.53
CA ARG A 203 -5.33 -6.62 13.62
C ARG A 203 -4.63 -7.90 13.14
N ARG A 204 -4.97 -8.42 11.95
CA ARG A 204 -4.34 -9.64 11.41
C ARG A 204 -3.02 -9.38 10.70
N MET A 205 -2.88 -8.22 10.06
CA MET A 205 -1.80 -7.98 9.10
C MET A 205 -0.72 -7.04 9.59
N CYS A 206 -1.00 -6.16 10.54
CA CYS A 206 -0.08 -5.08 10.91
C CYS A 206 0.68 -5.38 12.21
N ASP A 207 1.91 -4.90 12.30
CA ASP A 207 2.75 -4.97 13.50
C ASP A 207 2.45 -3.78 14.42
N ARG A 208 2.38 -2.58 13.83
CA ARG A 208 1.93 -1.35 14.48
C ARG A 208 0.73 -0.78 13.75
N VAL A 209 -0.09 -0.01 14.45
CA VAL A 209 -1.26 0.65 13.88
C VAL A 209 -1.26 2.12 14.28
N ALA A 210 -1.60 2.98 13.33
CA ALA A 210 -1.79 4.40 13.54
C ALA A 210 -3.25 4.79 13.26
N LEU A 211 -3.86 5.58 14.15
CA LEU A 211 -5.12 6.25 13.89
C LEU A 211 -4.85 7.59 13.22
N MET A 212 -5.40 7.76 12.03
CA MET A 212 -5.42 9.04 11.33
C MET A 212 -6.80 9.67 11.40
N TRP A 213 -6.86 10.95 11.83
CA TRP A 213 -8.10 11.69 12.02
C TRP A 213 -7.90 13.16 11.61
N ASP A 214 -8.78 13.69 10.78
CA ASP A 214 -8.73 15.10 10.30
C ASP A 214 -7.35 15.55 9.80
N GLY A 215 -6.64 14.69 9.11
CA GLY A 215 -5.33 14.99 8.55
C GLY A 215 -4.15 14.84 9.52
N GLU A 216 -4.39 14.36 10.73
CA GLU A 216 -3.37 14.21 11.78
C GLU A 216 -3.22 12.72 12.18
N ILE A 217 -2.03 12.34 12.63
CA ILE A 217 -1.82 11.06 13.32
C ILE A 217 -2.12 11.29 14.80
N ILE A 218 -3.13 10.62 15.31
CA ILE A 218 -3.62 10.77 16.69
C ILE A 218 -2.85 9.86 17.64
N GLU A 219 -2.64 8.62 17.24
CA GLU A 219 -1.94 7.61 18.01
C GLU A 219 -1.22 6.65 17.08
N VAL A 220 -0.04 6.19 17.47
CA VAL A 220 0.69 5.08 16.87
C VAL A 220 1.10 4.14 18.00
N ALA A 221 0.74 2.88 17.89
CA ALA A 221 1.10 1.89 18.91
C ALA A 221 1.32 0.50 18.27
N ASP A 222 2.00 -0.37 19.00
CA ASP A 222 2.04 -1.78 18.68
C ASP A 222 0.62 -2.34 18.59
N ARG A 223 0.39 -3.28 17.70
CA ARG A 223 -0.94 -3.86 17.44
C ARG A 223 -1.71 -4.19 18.72
N THR A 224 -1.07 -4.89 19.68
CA THR A 224 -1.74 -5.28 20.92
C THR A 224 -2.18 -4.07 21.73
N ASP A 225 -1.31 -3.09 21.92
CA ASP A 225 -1.61 -1.88 22.68
C ASP A 225 -2.68 -1.03 22.00
N PHE A 226 -2.61 -0.88 20.68
CA PHE A 226 -3.60 -0.13 19.91
C PHE A 226 -5.03 -0.66 20.07
N PHE A 227 -5.19 -1.98 20.09
CA PHE A 227 -6.51 -2.61 20.15
C PHE A 227 -7.00 -2.89 21.58
N GLU A 228 -6.10 -3.09 22.53
CA GLU A 228 -6.44 -3.53 23.89
C GLU A 228 -6.27 -2.42 24.94
N ASN A 229 -5.31 -1.53 24.73
CA ASN A 229 -4.94 -0.46 25.66
C ASN A 229 -4.70 0.89 24.95
N PRO A 230 -5.65 1.38 24.10
CA PRO A 230 -5.49 2.65 23.40
C PRO A 230 -5.34 3.81 24.40
N LYS A 231 -4.41 4.74 24.12
CA LYS A 231 -4.09 5.87 25.00
C LYS A 231 -4.98 7.08 24.74
N ASP A 232 -5.37 7.31 23.48
CA ASP A 232 -6.24 8.40 23.07
C ASP A 232 -7.71 7.95 23.10
N GLU A 233 -8.59 8.78 23.64
CA GLU A 233 -10.03 8.48 23.75
C GLU A 233 -10.68 8.27 22.36
N ARG A 234 -10.22 8.98 21.34
CA ARG A 234 -10.69 8.81 19.94
C ARG A 234 -10.30 7.44 19.40
N THR A 235 -9.08 6.97 19.70
CA THR A 235 -8.63 5.63 19.34
C THR A 235 -9.49 4.57 20.04
N ALA A 236 -9.76 4.75 21.34
CA ALA A 236 -10.61 3.86 22.10
C ALA A 236 -12.02 3.77 21.54
N ALA A 237 -12.65 4.91 21.20
CA ALA A 237 -13.96 4.97 20.60
C ALA A 237 -13.97 4.36 19.19
N PHE A 238 -12.94 4.62 18.39
CA PHE A 238 -12.81 4.10 17.02
C PHE A 238 -12.67 2.57 17.01
N VAL A 239 -11.84 2.02 17.90
CA VAL A 239 -11.64 0.56 18.04
C VAL A 239 -12.93 -0.14 18.46
N LYS A 240 -13.75 0.49 19.31
CA LYS A 240 -15.05 -0.05 19.76
C LYS A 240 -16.16 0.11 18.73
N GLY A 241 -15.94 0.87 17.65
CA GLY A 241 -16.96 1.20 16.67
C GLY A 241 -18.00 2.19 17.17
N GLU A 242 -17.69 2.96 18.22
CA GLU A 242 -18.56 3.97 18.83
C GLU A 242 -18.51 5.33 18.11
N THR A 243 -17.56 5.50 17.18
CA THR A 243 -17.38 6.74 16.43
C THR A 243 -18.39 6.85 15.32
N VAL A 244 -19.29 7.82 15.40
CA VAL A 244 -20.23 8.17 14.33
C VAL A 244 -19.47 9.04 13.31
N TYR A 245 -19.53 8.67 12.04
CA TYR A 245 -18.95 9.40 10.91
C TYR A 245 -19.80 10.59 10.52
#